data_434b6cc32563f35a1341060f3ea9cc32
#
_entry.id   434b6cc32563f35a1341060f3ea9cc32
#
_cell.length_a   1.000
_cell.length_b   1.000
_cell.length_c   1.000
_cell.angle_alpha   90.00
_cell.angle_beta   90.00
_cell.angle_gamma   90.00
#
_symmetry.space_group_name_H-M   'P 1'
#
loop_
_entity.id
_entity.type
_entity.pdbx_description
1 polymer ?
#
loop_
_entity_poly.entity_id
_entity_poly.type
_entity_poly.pdbx_seq_one_letter_code
_entity_poly.pdbx_strand_id
1 'polypeptide(L)' 'GQPYSIPTMEGGHNTKLAIMRFTQYAKEHPKLKFLVTPVGCGIAGYTPEEIAPMFKDAAYLENVYLPISFWKVLMI' A
#
# COMPACT_ATOMS: atom_id res chain seq x y z
N GLY A 1 1.27 16.80 5.15
CA GLY A 1 1.80 16.46 3.84
C GLY A 1 0.71 16.23 2.82
N GLN A 2 1.11 16.06 1.61
CA GLN A 2 0.17 15.82 0.54
C GLN A 2 -0.14 14.33 0.41
N PRO A 3 -1.38 13.97 0.11
CA PRO A 3 -1.71 12.56 -0.07
C PRO A 3 -1.06 12.00 -1.34
N TYR A 4 -0.57 10.79 -1.23
CA TYR A 4 -0.09 10.05 -2.38
C TYR A 4 -1.20 9.07 -2.79
N SER A 5 -1.68 9.22 -4.01
CA SER A 5 -2.77 8.37 -4.50
C SER A 5 -2.21 7.21 -5.30
N ILE A 6 -2.63 6.00 -4.94
CA ILE A 6 -2.27 4.79 -5.66
C ILE A 6 -3.45 4.44 -6.57
N PRO A 7 -3.26 4.44 -7.89
CA PRO A 7 -4.35 4.08 -8.81
C PRO A 7 -4.66 2.59 -8.68
N THR A 8 -5.91 2.29 -8.32
CA THR A 8 -6.36 0.91 -8.12
C THR A 8 -7.56 0.56 -8.99
N MET A 9 -7.81 1.36 -10.02
CA MET A 9 -9.02 1.23 -10.82
C MET A 9 -8.94 0.17 -11.91
N GLU A 10 -7.75 -0.36 -12.19
CA GLU A 10 -7.53 -1.16 -13.38
C GLU A 10 -7.00 -2.54 -13.10
N GLY A 11 -7.63 -3.32 -12.31
CA GLY A 11 -7.25 -4.70 -12.12
C GLY A 11 -5.90 -4.91 -11.41
N GLY A 12 -5.66 -6.16 -10.99
CA GLY A 12 -4.59 -6.49 -10.07
C GLY A 12 -3.18 -6.20 -10.57
N HIS A 13 -2.95 -6.39 -11.86
CA HIS A 13 -1.61 -6.20 -12.41
C HIS A 13 -1.15 -4.75 -12.26
N ASN A 14 -2.01 -3.81 -12.65
CA ASN A 14 -1.67 -2.40 -12.55
C ASN A 14 -1.62 -1.92 -11.11
N THR A 15 -2.46 -2.47 -10.26
CA THR A 15 -2.44 -2.16 -8.83
C THR A 15 -1.13 -2.57 -8.20
N LYS A 16 -0.64 -3.77 -8.54
CA LYS A 16 0.63 -4.24 -8.00
C LYS A 16 1.78 -3.32 -8.42
N LEU A 17 1.82 -2.94 -9.69
CA LEU A 17 2.85 -2.01 -10.17
C LEU A 17 2.78 -0.67 -9.47
N ALA A 18 1.56 -0.15 -9.26
CA ALA A 18 1.38 1.12 -8.58
C ALA A 18 1.88 1.07 -7.15
N ILE A 19 1.66 -0.05 -6.47
CA ILE A 19 2.14 -0.24 -5.10
C ILE A 19 3.65 -0.35 -5.08
N MET A 20 4.25 -1.02 -6.05
CA MET A 20 5.70 -1.10 -6.14
C MET A 20 6.33 0.27 -6.35
N ARG A 21 5.71 1.10 -7.19
CA ARG A 21 6.16 2.47 -7.40
C ARG A 21 6.03 3.32 -6.15
N PHE A 22 4.93 3.14 -5.43
CA PHE A 22 4.74 3.82 -4.15
C PHE A 22 5.82 3.42 -3.16
N THR A 23 6.12 2.14 -3.06
CA THR A 23 7.15 1.64 -2.14
C THR A 23 8.49 2.28 -2.45
N GLN A 24 8.84 2.34 -3.73
CA GLN A 24 10.09 2.96 -4.14
C GLN A 24 10.10 4.45 -3.83
N TYR A 25 8.99 5.13 -4.08
CA TYR A 25 8.87 6.55 -3.79
C TYR A 25 9.05 6.83 -2.30
N ALA A 26 8.39 6.04 -1.46
CA ALA A 26 8.52 6.20 -0.01
C ALA A 26 9.96 5.95 0.46
N LYS A 27 10.61 4.97 -0.15
CA LYS A 27 12.00 4.64 0.17
C LYS A 27 12.94 5.80 -0.17
N GLU A 28 12.65 6.50 -1.26
CA GLU A 28 13.47 7.63 -1.70
C GLU A 28 13.16 8.92 -0.96
N HIS A 29 12.06 8.94 -0.20
CA HIS A 29 11.63 10.13 0.53
C HIS A 29 11.44 9.80 2.01
N PRO A 30 12.50 9.43 2.72
CA PRO A 30 12.36 8.95 4.11
C PRO A 30 11.87 10.01 5.08
N LYS A 31 11.93 11.28 4.71
CA LYS A 31 11.44 12.35 5.57
C LYS A 31 9.95 12.60 5.44
N LEU A 32 9.32 12.03 4.41
CA LEU A 32 7.88 12.13 4.23
C LEU A 32 7.20 10.94 4.91
N LYS A 33 6.04 11.20 5.49
CA LYS A 33 5.24 10.16 6.13
C LYS A 33 4.04 9.83 5.27
N PHE A 34 3.78 8.54 5.09
CA PHE A 34 2.69 8.07 4.23
C PHE A 34 1.72 7.22 5.06
N LEU A 35 0.49 7.67 5.13
CA LEU A 35 -0.58 6.91 5.77
C LEU A 35 -1.35 6.17 4.68
N VAL A 36 -1.23 4.85 4.68
CA VAL A 36 -1.91 4.01 3.70
C VAL A 36 -3.31 3.69 4.18
N THR A 37 -4.30 4.03 3.35
CA THR A 37 -5.68 3.62 3.60
C THR A 37 -5.91 2.27 2.94
N PRO A 38 -7.01 1.55 3.25
CA PRO A 38 -7.26 0.23 2.63
C PRO A 38 -7.63 0.36 1.15
N VAL A 39 -6.66 0.78 0.34
CA VAL A 39 -6.87 0.99 -1.09
C VAL A 39 -7.22 -0.32 -1.79
N GLY A 40 -8.09 -0.23 -2.77
CA GLY A 40 -8.53 -1.39 -3.53
C GLY A 40 -9.62 -2.20 -2.86
N CYS A 41 -9.80 -2.04 -1.55
CA CYS A 41 -10.83 -2.80 -0.83
C CYS A 41 -12.18 -2.17 -1.10
N GLY A 42 -13.04 -2.89 -1.80
CA GLY A 42 -14.36 -2.40 -2.16
C GLY A 42 -14.40 -1.59 -3.45
N ILE A 43 -13.29 -0.98 -3.86
CA ILE A 43 -13.26 -0.21 -5.09
C ILE A 43 -12.83 -1.08 -6.26
N ALA A 44 -11.69 -1.75 -6.13
CA ALA A 44 -11.21 -2.65 -7.17
C ALA A 44 -11.53 -4.10 -6.88
N GLY A 45 -12.36 -4.36 -5.89
CA GLY A 45 -12.77 -5.72 -5.54
C GLY A 45 -11.73 -6.52 -4.78
N TYR A 46 -10.67 -5.90 -4.31
CA TYR A 46 -9.65 -6.59 -3.52
C TYR A 46 -10.06 -6.70 -2.07
N THR A 47 -9.68 -7.81 -1.46
CA THR A 47 -9.78 -7.98 0.00
C THR A 47 -8.44 -7.60 0.62
N PRO A 48 -8.40 -7.33 1.94
CA PRO A 48 -7.12 -7.12 2.62
C PRO A 48 -6.16 -8.29 2.44
N GLU A 49 -6.68 -9.51 2.41
CA GLU A 49 -5.85 -10.71 2.22
C GLU A 49 -5.16 -10.74 0.87
N GLU A 50 -5.78 -10.09 -0.12
CA GLU A 50 -5.21 -10.03 -1.46
C GLU A 50 -4.23 -8.87 -1.63
N ILE A 51 -4.52 -7.73 -1.00
CA ILE A 51 -3.75 -6.52 -1.26
C ILE A 51 -2.63 -6.29 -0.25
N ALA A 52 -2.79 -6.72 0.99
CA ALA A 52 -1.77 -6.50 2.01
C ALA A 52 -0.40 -7.10 1.65
N PRO A 53 -0.32 -8.31 1.06
CA PRO A 53 0.98 -8.85 0.68
C PRO A 53 1.74 -7.97 -0.32
N MET A 54 1.02 -7.18 -1.11
CA MET A 54 1.65 -6.26 -2.06
C MET A 54 2.38 -5.13 -1.34
N PHE A 55 1.98 -4.82 -0.10
CA PHE A 55 2.61 -3.80 0.72
C PHE A 55 3.68 -4.36 1.67
N LYS A 56 4.02 -5.62 1.53
CA LYS A 56 4.98 -6.26 2.45
C LYS A 56 6.30 -5.51 2.51
N ASP A 57 6.83 -5.13 1.35
CA ASP A 57 8.10 -4.41 1.32
C ASP A 57 7.98 -3.02 1.93
N ALA A 58 6.84 -2.34 1.70
CA ALA A 58 6.62 -1.03 2.27
C ALA A 58 6.46 -1.09 3.80
N ALA A 59 6.01 -2.23 4.32
CA ALA A 59 5.80 -2.39 5.76
C ALA A 59 7.10 -2.25 6.56
N TYR A 60 8.24 -2.48 5.93
CA TYR A 60 9.54 -2.34 6.59
C TYR A 60 10.04 -0.90 6.64
N LEU A 61 9.38 0.01 5.93
CA LEU A 61 9.79 1.41 5.90
C LEU A 61 9.21 2.14 7.10
N GLU A 62 10.06 2.89 7.80
CA GLU A 62 9.63 3.61 9.01
C GLU A 62 8.64 4.73 8.73
N ASN A 63 8.65 5.24 7.51
CA ASN A 63 7.79 6.37 7.12
C ASN A 63 6.48 5.94 6.47
N VAL A 64 6.18 4.64 6.45
CA VAL A 64 4.93 4.12 5.89
C VAL A 64 4.11 3.52 7.01
N TYR A 65 2.86 3.96 7.13
CA TYR A 65 1.92 3.50 8.14
C TYR A 65 0.77 2.77 7.46
N LEU A 66 0.69 1.46 7.69
CA LEU A 66 -0.33 0.62 7.09
C LEU A 66 -1.55 0.50 8.01
N PRO A 67 -2.75 0.28 7.45
CA PRO A 67 -3.93 0.06 8.28
C PRO A 67 -3.84 -1.25 9.04
N ILE A 68 -4.56 -1.32 10.14
CA ILE A 68 -4.54 -2.52 11.01
C ILE A 68 -4.98 -3.76 10.23
N SER A 69 -5.95 -3.61 9.32
CA SER A 69 -6.42 -4.73 8.51
C SER A 69 -5.30 -5.36 7.69
N PHE A 70 -4.34 -4.55 7.22
CA PHE A 70 -3.20 -5.07 6.48
C PHE A 70 -2.21 -5.77 7.41
N TRP A 71 -1.97 -5.19 8.59
CA TRP A 71 -1.07 -5.80 9.56
C TRP A 71 -1.57 -7.16 10.02
N LYS A 72 -2.88 -7.32 10.17
CA LYS A 72 -3.45 -8.61 10.56
C LYS A 72 -3.12 -9.70 9.54
N VAL A 73 -3.08 -9.35 8.28
CA VAL A 73 -2.71 -10.30 7.22
C VAL A 73 -1.22 -10.56 7.22
N LEU A 74 -0.42 -9.51 7.34
CA LEU A 74 1.03 -9.63 7.24
C LEU A 74 1.67 -10.33 8.44
N MET A 75 1.00 -10.32 9.58
CA MET A 75 1.53 -10.92 10.81
C MET A 75 1.07 -12.35 11.06
N ILE A 76 0.33 -12.92 10.14
CA ILE A 76 -0.11 -14.32 10.28
C ILE A 76 1.05 -15.27 10.04
#